data_68e0f7f6079bae500cf1dc9ac8364a8d
#
_entry.id   68e0f7f6079bae500cf1dc9ac8364a8d
#
_cell.length_a   1.000
_cell.length_b   1.000
_cell.length_c   1.000
_cell.angle_alpha   90.00
_cell.angle_beta   90.00
_cell.angle_gamma   90.00
#
_symmetry.space_group_name_H-M   'P 1'
#
loop_
_entity.id
_entity.type
_entity.pdbx_description
1 polymer ?
#
loop_
_entity_poly.entity_id
_entity_poly.type
_entity_poly.pdbx_seq_one_letter_code
_entity_poly.pdbx_strand_id
1 'polypeptide(L)'
;ECDLLIAECLTEGLLDGLDPASLAGLVSCFTYEHRSPTPPDPPWFPSSKARERYREVERLATSLNAAEHRAALPLTRLPEPGFFALAHAWAAGEALDDVLEDEDLSGGDFVRNAKQLIDLLRQVGEVAPDPDTARTARVAAEELFRGVVSASSVVGEVTPR
;
A
#
# COMPACT_ATOMS: atom_id res chain seq x y z
N GLU A 1 9.93 -9.74 -4.40
CA GLU A 1 10.86 -9.20 -3.45
C GLU A 1 10.23 -8.91 -2.10
N CYS A 2 8.95 -8.58 -2.06
CA CYS A 2 8.22 -8.51 -0.81
C CYS A 2 7.43 -9.78 -0.56
N ASP A 3 7.56 -10.77 -1.43
CA ASP A 3 6.71 -11.96 -1.43
C ASP A 3 6.78 -12.74 -0.12
N LEU A 4 7.99 -12.89 0.43
CA LEU A 4 8.15 -13.61 1.69
C LEU A 4 7.50 -12.86 2.84
N LEU A 5 7.71 -11.55 2.92
CA LEU A 5 7.13 -10.73 3.99
C LEU A 5 5.60 -10.77 3.91
N ILE A 6 5.05 -10.63 2.71
CA ILE A 6 3.60 -10.66 2.51
C ILE A 6 3.04 -12.02 2.90
N ALA A 7 3.70 -13.10 2.48
CA ALA A 7 3.27 -14.45 2.82
C ALA A 7 3.25 -14.66 4.34
N GLU A 8 4.29 -14.19 5.03
CA GLU A 8 4.35 -14.29 6.48
C GLU A 8 3.27 -13.46 7.16
N CYS A 9 3.00 -12.25 6.63
CA CYS A 9 1.93 -11.40 7.15
C CYS A 9 0.57 -12.10 7.01
N LEU A 10 0.33 -12.75 5.89
CA LEU A 10 -0.92 -13.48 5.67
C LEU A 10 -1.04 -14.67 6.62
N THR A 11 0.05 -15.40 6.84
CA THR A 11 0.08 -16.51 7.76
C THR A 11 -0.19 -16.07 9.20
N GLU A 12 0.35 -14.92 9.59
CA GLU A 12 0.18 -14.37 10.94
C GLU A 12 -1.14 -13.61 11.11
N GLY A 13 -1.94 -13.46 10.06
CA GLY A 13 -3.22 -12.76 10.13
C GLY A 13 -3.09 -11.26 10.26
N LEU A 14 -1.95 -10.68 9.91
CA LEU A 14 -1.72 -9.25 10.06
C LEU A 14 -2.54 -8.39 9.10
N LEU A 15 -3.04 -8.99 8.02
CA LEU A 15 -3.87 -8.28 7.04
C LEU A 15 -5.36 -8.51 7.27
N ASP A 16 -5.72 -9.31 8.28
CA ASP A 16 -7.11 -9.68 8.54
C ASP A 16 -7.86 -8.61 9.32
N GLY A 17 -9.16 -8.51 9.08
CA GLY A 17 -10.04 -7.67 9.88
C GLY A 17 -9.94 -6.17 9.61
N LEU A 18 -9.31 -5.77 8.50
CA LEU A 18 -9.21 -4.36 8.11
C LEU A 18 -10.28 -4.02 7.08
N ASP A 19 -10.72 -2.75 7.07
CA ASP A 19 -11.57 -2.26 6.00
C ASP A 19 -10.76 -2.08 4.71
N PRO A 20 -11.42 -1.98 3.54
CA PRO A 20 -10.67 -1.89 2.27
C PRO A 20 -9.66 -0.73 2.22
N ALA A 21 -10.04 0.46 2.70
CA ALA A 21 -9.14 1.60 2.66
C ALA A 21 -7.92 1.41 3.56
N SER A 22 -8.11 0.87 4.77
CA SER A 22 -7.00 0.58 5.68
C SER A 22 -6.11 -0.52 5.15
N LEU A 23 -6.69 -1.54 4.52
CA LEU A 23 -5.90 -2.60 3.90
C LEU A 23 -5.07 -2.07 2.75
N ALA A 24 -5.66 -1.20 1.91
CA ALA A 24 -4.92 -0.55 0.83
C ALA A 24 -3.73 0.24 1.37
N GLY A 25 -3.95 1.00 2.44
CA GLY A 25 -2.86 1.75 3.08
C GLY A 25 -1.76 0.85 3.60
N LEU A 26 -2.12 -0.24 4.27
CA LEU A 26 -1.13 -1.16 4.83
C LEU A 26 -0.34 -1.87 3.72
N VAL A 27 -1.02 -2.34 2.69
CA VAL A 27 -0.36 -3.03 1.57
C VAL A 27 0.54 -2.08 0.79
N SER A 28 0.20 -0.79 0.73
CA SER A 28 1.04 0.20 0.06
C SER A 28 2.44 0.30 0.70
N CYS A 29 2.56 -0.08 1.96
CA CYS A 29 3.85 -0.07 2.65
C CYS A 29 4.84 -1.06 2.04
N PHE A 30 4.36 -2.08 1.34
CA PHE A 30 5.22 -3.06 0.67
C PHE A 30 5.69 -2.61 -0.70
N THR A 31 4.99 -1.68 -1.34
CA THR A 31 5.29 -1.26 -2.70
C THR A 31 5.95 0.11 -2.78
N TYR A 32 5.67 0.99 -1.83
CA TYR A 32 6.15 2.36 -1.87
C TYR A 32 7.61 2.47 -1.45
N GLU A 33 8.36 3.33 -2.13
CA GLU A 33 9.75 3.62 -1.80
C GLU A 33 9.93 5.14 -1.80
N HIS A 34 10.37 5.68 -0.67
CA HIS A 34 10.65 7.11 -0.56
C HIS A 34 11.96 7.43 -1.27
N ARG A 35 11.90 8.29 -2.27
CA ARG A 35 13.06 8.62 -3.11
C ARG A 35 13.52 10.06 -3.01
N SER A 36 12.82 10.87 -2.23
CA SER A 36 13.21 12.27 -2.05
C SER A 36 14.41 12.38 -1.11
N PRO A 37 15.34 13.32 -1.34
CA PRO A 37 16.42 13.55 -0.39
C PRO A 37 15.94 14.15 0.93
N THR A 38 14.72 14.73 0.93
CA THR A 38 14.10 15.23 2.14
C THR A 38 13.58 14.06 2.97
N PRO A 39 13.80 14.04 4.29
CA PRO A 39 13.24 12.96 5.13
C PRO A 39 11.72 12.88 4.99
N PRO A 40 11.15 11.67 5.06
CA PRO A 40 9.70 11.54 4.96
C PRO A 40 8.99 12.17 6.16
N ASP A 41 7.77 12.62 5.94
CA ASP A 41 6.93 13.14 7.00
C ASP A 41 6.58 12.03 8.00
N PRO A 42 6.21 12.38 9.25
CA PRO A 42 5.75 11.36 10.18
C PRO A 42 4.58 10.58 9.58
N PRO A 43 4.54 9.25 9.78
CA PRO A 43 3.49 8.43 9.18
C PRO A 43 2.12 8.74 9.77
N TRP A 44 1.10 8.68 8.92
CA TRP A 44 -0.28 8.87 9.30
C TRP A 44 -1.05 7.56 9.21
N PHE A 45 -1.90 7.31 10.19
CA PHE A 45 -2.76 6.13 10.22
C PHE A 45 -4.19 6.54 10.59
N PRO A 46 -5.20 5.90 9.98
CA PRO A 46 -6.60 6.27 10.24
C PRO A 46 -7.10 5.84 11.61
N SER A 47 -6.42 4.91 12.27
CA SER A 47 -6.88 4.38 13.56
C SER A 47 -5.71 3.77 14.32
N SER A 48 -5.92 3.53 15.61
CA SER A 48 -4.94 2.82 16.44
C SER A 48 -4.73 1.40 15.91
N LYS A 49 -5.79 0.76 15.43
CA LYS A 49 -5.71 -0.59 14.88
C LYS A 49 -4.77 -0.64 13.67
N ALA A 50 -4.92 0.30 12.74
CA ALA A 50 -4.06 0.36 11.57
C ALA A 50 -2.60 0.62 11.97
N ARG A 51 -2.37 1.51 12.93
CA ARG A 51 -1.03 1.79 13.43
C ARG A 51 -0.38 0.57 14.05
N GLU A 52 -1.12 -0.15 14.86
CA GLU A 52 -0.61 -1.36 15.51
C GLU A 52 -0.28 -2.44 14.49
N ARG A 53 -1.14 -2.60 13.48
CA ARG A 53 -0.88 -3.58 12.41
C ARG A 53 0.39 -3.22 11.65
N TYR A 54 0.59 -1.94 11.32
CA TYR A 54 1.82 -1.52 10.67
C TYR A 54 3.04 -1.85 11.54
N ARG A 55 2.97 -1.59 12.84
CA ARG A 55 4.07 -1.89 13.76
C ARG A 55 4.37 -3.38 13.83
N GLU A 56 3.32 -4.21 13.78
CA GLU A 56 3.51 -5.66 13.75
C GLU A 56 4.19 -6.10 12.46
N VAL A 57 3.79 -5.52 11.31
CA VAL A 57 4.42 -5.80 10.03
C VAL A 57 5.89 -5.38 10.07
N GLU A 58 6.17 -4.22 10.62
CA GLU A 58 7.54 -3.72 10.75
C GLU A 58 8.40 -4.64 11.61
N ARG A 59 7.87 -5.11 12.74
CA ARG A 59 8.59 -6.04 13.61
C ARG A 59 8.86 -7.37 12.89
N LEU A 60 7.89 -7.86 12.15
CA LEU A 60 8.05 -9.09 11.37
C LEU A 60 9.13 -8.92 10.30
N ALA A 61 9.12 -7.80 9.58
CA ALA A 61 10.13 -7.51 8.56
C ALA A 61 11.53 -7.45 9.18
N THR A 62 11.65 -6.82 10.34
CA THR A 62 12.93 -6.74 11.06
C THR A 62 13.42 -8.11 11.49
N SER A 63 12.51 -8.98 11.95
CA SER A 63 12.86 -10.35 12.31
C SER A 63 13.33 -11.15 11.10
N LEU A 64 12.66 -10.99 9.97
CA LEU A 64 13.06 -11.65 8.73
C LEU A 64 14.45 -11.18 8.30
N ASN A 65 14.71 -9.88 8.38
CA ASN A 65 16.02 -9.34 8.03
C ASN A 65 17.12 -9.91 8.91
N ALA A 66 16.87 -10.05 10.20
CA ALA A 66 17.84 -10.65 11.10
C ALA A 66 18.15 -12.10 10.72
N ALA A 67 17.12 -12.87 10.39
CA ALA A 67 17.31 -14.25 9.97
C ALA A 67 18.03 -14.34 8.62
N GLU A 68 17.65 -13.50 7.67
CA GLU A 68 18.29 -13.46 6.36
C GLU A 68 19.76 -13.07 6.46
N HIS A 69 20.06 -12.11 7.32
CA HIS A 69 21.43 -11.68 7.53
C HIS A 69 22.29 -12.84 8.09
N ARG A 70 21.78 -13.57 9.10
CA ARG A 70 22.48 -14.72 9.66
C ARG A 70 22.72 -15.83 8.64
N ALA A 71 21.81 -15.97 7.69
CA ALA A 71 21.90 -17.00 6.64
C ALA A 71 22.64 -16.50 5.39
N ALA A 72 23.14 -15.27 5.39
CA ALA A 72 23.81 -14.64 4.26
C ALA A 72 22.91 -14.57 3.02
N LEU A 73 21.61 -14.36 3.22
CA LEU A 73 20.64 -14.19 2.16
C LEU A 73 20.37 -12.72 1.88
N PRO A 74 19.88 -12.36 0.68
CA PRO A 74 19.45 -10.98 0.42
C PRO A 74 18.38 -10.57 1.41
N LEU A 75 18.45 -9.30 1.87
CA LEU A 75 17.51 -8.80 2.86
C LEU A 75 16.19 -8.40 2.22
N THR A 76 15.09 -8.75 2.89
CA THR A 76 13.76 -8.29 2.53
C THR A 76 13.70 -6.77 2.77
N ARG A 77 13.11 -6.04 1.84
CA ARG A 77 12.96 -4.60 1.99
C ARG A 77 11.97 -4.29 3.13
N LEU A 78 12.36 -3.35 3.98
CA LEU A 78 11.50 -2.94 5.09
C LEU A 78 10.30 -2.15 4.56
N PRO A 79 9.14 -2.25 5.21
CA PRO A 79 7.96 -1.50 4.79
C PRO A 79 8.15 0.00 5.04
N GLU A 80 7.53 0.81 4.17
CA GLU A 80 7.59 2.27 4.30
C GLU A 80 6.17 2.82 4.29
N PRO A 81 5.76 3.57 5.33
CA PRO A 81 4.39 4.04 5.45
C PRO A 81 4.09 5.35 4.73
N GLY A 82 5.02 5.85 3.92
CA GLY A 82 4.89 7.16 3.29
C GLY A 82 3.73 7.30 2.32
N PHE A 83 3.22 6.21 1.78
CA PHE A 83 2.10 6.24 0.85
C PHE A 83 0.77 5.85 1.51
N PHE A 84 0.77 5.54 2.81
CA PHE A 84 -0.43 5.04 3.51
C PHE A 84 -1.59 6.03 3.41
N ALA A 85 -1.34 7.29 3.73
CA ALA A 85 -2.40 8.30 3.72
C ALA A 85 -3.01 8.48 2.33
N LEU A 86 -2.16 8.52 1.30
CA LEU A 86 -2.62 8.67 -0.07
C LEU A 86 -3.43 7.46 -0.53
N ALA A 87 -2.93 6.26 -0.24
CA ALA A 87 -3.63 5.03 -0.63
C ALA A 87 -4.99 4.93 0.07
N HIS A 88 -5.02 5.26 1.35
CA HIS A 88 -6.26 5.24 2.14
C HIS A 88 -7.28 6.22 1.56
N ALA A 89 -6.86 7.46 1.34
CA ALA A 89 -7.76 8.49 0.81
C ALA A 89 -8.29 8.11 -0.57
N TRP A 90 -7.42 7.61 -1.43
CA TRP A 90 -7.80 7.21 -2.78
C TRP A 90 -8.78 6.04 -2.76
N ALA A 91 -8.51 5.03 -1.93
CA ALA A 91 -9.41 3.88 -1.80
C ALA A 91 -10.75 4.28 -1.16
N ALA A 92 -10.77 5.35 -0.37
CA ALA A 92 -11.99 5.88 0.23
C ALA A 92 -12.80 6.74 -0.75
N GLY A 93 -12.28 6.99 -1.95
CA GLY A 93 -13.01 7.69 -3.00
C GLY A 93 -12.75 9.19 -3.10
N GLU A 94 -11.71 9.69 -2.45
CA GLU A 94 -11.36 11.11 -2.54
C GLU A 94 -10.82 11.45 -3.93
N ALA A 95 -11.05 12.70 -4.35
CA ALA A 95 -10.60 13.16 -5.66
C ALA A 95 -9.08 13.30 -5.69
N LEU A 96 -8.48 13.08 -6.88
CA LEU A 96 -7.03 13.16 -7.04
C LEU A 96 -6.46 14.51 -6.59
N ASP A 97 -7.13 15.60 -6.94
CA ASP A 97 -6.67 16.94 -6.56
C ASP A 97 -6.58 17.09 -5.04
N ASP A 98 -7.60 16.60 -4.34
CA ASP A 98 -7.63 16.66 -2.88
C ASP A 98 -6.55 15.78 -2.27
N VAL A 99 -6.33 14.60 -2.85
CA VAL A 99 -5.34 13.64 -2.36
C VAL A 99 -3.92 14.16 -2.50
N LEU A 100 -3.62 14.85 -3.60
CA LEU A 100 -2.28 15.35 -3.90
C LEU A 100 -2.01 16.78 -3.45
N GLU A 101 -2.99 17.43 -2.81
CA GLU A 101 -2.91 18.86 -2.49
C GLU A 101 -1.63 19.25 -1.75
N ASP A 102 -1.22 18.48 -0.77
CA ASP A 102 -0.07 18.80 0.07
C ASP A 102 1.10 17.82 -0.13
N GLU A 103 1.10 17.08 -1.25
CA GLU A 103 2.11 16.06 -1.47
C GLU A 103 3.07 16.43 -2.59
N ASP A 104 4.29 15.92 -2.47
CA ASP A 104 5.37 16.19 -3.40
C ASP A 104 5.38 15.22 -4.59
N LEU A 105 4.32 14.47 -4.79
CA LEU A 105 4.21 13.49 -5.88
C LEU A 105 3.52 14.11 -7.08
N SER A 106 4.06 13.88 -8.26
CA SER A 106 3.36 14.22 -9.49
C SER A 106 2.16 13.29 -9.69
N GLY A 107 1.19 13.71 -10.49
CA GLY A 107 0.05 12.86 -10.80
C GLY A 107 0.47 11.54 -11.43
N GLY A 108 1.51 11.57 -12.31
CA GLY A 108 2.02 10.36 -12.95
C GLY A 108 2.65 9.39 -11.97
N ASP A 109 3.42 9.90 -11.01
CA ASP A 109 4.03 9.07 -9.98
C ASP A 109 2.97 8.44 -9.08
N PHE A 110 1.95 9.21 -8.73
CA PHE A 110 0.84 8.70 -7.95
C PHE A 110 0.15 7.53 -8.67
N VAL A 111 -0.17 7.71 -9.95
CA VAL A 111 -0.84 6.67 -10.74
C VAL A 111 0.02 5.41 -10.84
N ARG A 112 1.33 5.58 -11.02
CA ARG A 112 2.25 4.43 -11.09
C ARG A 112 2.25 3.65 -9.79
N ASN A 113 2.35 4.34 -8.66
CA ASN A 113 2.30 3.70 -7.34
C ASN A 113 0.96 3.04 -7.10
N ALA A 114 -0.13 3.68 -7.52
CA ALA A 114 -1.46 3.10 -7.37
C ALA A 114 -1.61 1.82 -8.18
N LYS A 115 -1.07 1.79 -9.40
CA LYS A 115 -1.14 0.58 -10.23
C LYS A 115 -0.37 -0.58 -9.62
N GLN A 116 0.82 -0.32 -9.07
CA GLN A 116 1.59 -1.34 -8.37
C GLN A 116 0.81 -1.88 -7.17
N LEU A 117 0.18 -0.97 -6.44
CA LEU A 117 -0.63 -1.35 -5.28
C LEU A 117 -1.83 -2.20 -5.69
N ILE A 118 -2.50 -1.82 -6.77
CA ILE A 118 -3.64 -2.58 -7.29
C ILE A 118 -3.22 -4.02 -7.62
N ASP A 119 -2.08 -4.17 -8.32
CA ASP A 119 -1.59 -5.49 -8.69
C ASP A 119 -1.31 -6.33 -7.45
N LEU A 120 -0.68 -5.75 -6.43
CA LEU A 120 -0.37 -6.47 -5.21
C LEU A 120 -1.64 -6.84 -4.45
N LEU A 121 -2.62 -5.94 -4.36
CA LEU A 121 -3.89 -6.24 -3.72
C LEU A 121 -4.63 -7.38 -4.42
N ARG A 122 -4.55 -7.43 -5.75
CA ARG A 122 -5.14 -8.55 -6.51
C ARG A 122 -4.46 -9.86 -6.17
N GLN A 123 -3.14 -9.85 -6.04
CA GLN A 123 -2.40 -11.04 -5.63
C GLN A 123 -2.79 -11.48 -4.22
N VAL A 124 -2.91 -10.55 -3.29
CA VAL A 124 -3.40 -10.86 -1.94
C VAL A 124 -4.79 -11.48 -2.01
N GLY A 125 -5.65 -10.96 -2.87
CA GLY A 125 -6.99 -11.49 -3.06
C GLY A 125 -7.01 -12.93 -3.59
N GLU A 126 -5.95 -13.34 -4.27
CA GLU A 126 -5.84 -14.70 -4.78
C GLU A 126 -5.27 -15.68 -3.76
N VAL A 127 -4.37 -15.22 -2.89
CA VAL A 127 -3.60 -16.12 -2.03
C VAL A 127 -3.95 -16.03 -0.55
N ALA A 128 -4.73 -15.03 -0.13
CA ALA A 128 -5.07 -14.88 1.29
C ALA A 128 -5.85 -16.11 1.79
N PRO A 129 -5.40 -16.72 2.89
CA PRO A 129 -6.09 -17.91 3.41
C PRO A 129 -7.46 -17.59 4.01
N ASP A 130 -7.65 -16.36 4.50
CA ASP A 130 -8.94 -15.93 5.05
C ASP A 130 -9.82 -15.37 3.92
N PRO A 131 -11.00 -15.96 3.66
CA PRO A 131 -11.89 -15.48 2.59
C PRO A 131 -12.31 -14.02 2.75
N ASP A 132 -12.47 -13.53 3.97
CA ASP A 132 -12.84 -12.13 4.21
C ASP A 132 -11.70 -11.20 3.84
N THR A 133 -10.48 -11.54 4.18
CA THR A 133 -9.29 -10.77 3.78
C THR A 133 -9.14 -10.76 2.27
N ALA A 134 -9.33 -11.91 1.62
CA ALA A 134 -9.27 -12.00 0.17
C ALA A 134 -10.31 -11.09 -0.49
N ARG A 135 -11.53 -11.08 0.04
CA ARG A 135 -12.61 -10.23 -0.48
C ARG A 135 -12.27 -8.76 -0.27
N THR A 136 -11.79 -8.40 0.92
CA THR A 136 -11.43 -7.02 1.23
C THR A 136 -10.33 -6.51 0.30
N ALA A 137 -9.33 -7.36 0.01
CA ALA A 137 -8.26 -7.00 -0.92
C ALA A 137 -8.79 -6.76 -2.32
N ARG A 138 -9.71 -7.59 -2.79
CA ARG A 138 -10.32 -7.41 -4.11
C ARG A 138 -11.15 -6.13 -4.19
N VAL A 139 -11.92 -5.83 -3.12
CA VAL A 139 -12.69 -4.59 -3.07
C VAL A 139 -11.77 -3.38 -3.10
N ALA A 140 -10.69 -3.40 -2.31
CA ALA A 140 -9.73 -2.30 -2.30
C ALA A 140 -9.11 -2.10 -3.69
N ALA A 141 -8.75 -3.19 -4.36
CA ALA A 141 -8.18 -3.10 -5.71
C ALA A 141 -9.17 -2.48 -6.69
N GLU A 142 -10.45 -2.85 -6.62
CA GLU A 142 -11.47 -2.29 -7.50
C GLU A 142 -11.69 -0.80 -7.25
N GLU A 143 -11.71 -0.38 -6.00
CA GLU A 143 -11.88 1.04 -5.66
C GLU A 143 -10.72 1.87 -6.18
N LEU A 144 -9.48 1.39 -6.00
CA LEU A 144 -8.30 2.06 -6.50
C LEU A 144 -8.30 2.09 -8.03
N PHE A 145 -8.66 1.00 -8.67
CA PHE A 145 -8.70 0.92 -10.14
C PHE A 145 -9.71 1.90 -10.71
N ARG A 146 -10.89 1.99 -10.09
CA ARG A 146 -11.92 2.93 -10.51
C ARG A 146 -11.41 4.36 -10.43
N GLY A 147 -10.71 4.70 -9.34
CA GLY A 147 -10.11 6.00 -9.17
C GLY A 147 -9.05 6.30 -10.21
N VAL A 148 -8.20 5.31 -10.54
CA VAL A 148 -7.16 5.48 -11.56
C VAL A 148 -7.77 5.72 -12.94
N VAL A 149 -8.80 4.97 -13.29
CA VAL A 149 -9.50 5.15 -14.57
C VAL A 149 -10.12 6.54 -14.65
N SER A 150 -10.79 6.98 -13.59
CA SER A 150 -11.40 8.30 -13.53
C SER A 150 -10.36 9.41 -13.67
N ALA A 151 -9.24 9.30 -12.95
CA ALA A 151 -8.17 10.29 -13.03
C ALA A 151 -7.53 10.34 -14.41
N SER A 152 -7.34 9.19 -15.04
CA SER A 152 -6.78 9.11 -16.39
C SER A 152 -7.70 9.77 -17.41
N SER A 153 -9.01 9.57 -17.27
CA SER A 153 -10.00 10.21 -18.14
C SER A 153 -9.95 11.74 -18.02
N VAL A 154 -9.91 12.23 -16.78
CA VAL A 154 -9.85 13.67 -16.53
C VAL A 154 -8.58 14.28 -17.12
N VAL A 155 -7.43 13.63 -16.90
CA VAL A 155 -6.16 14.09 -17.46
C VAL A 155 -6.21 14.08 -18.99
N GLY A 156 -6.80 13.04 -19.59
CA GLY A 156 -6.94 12.94 -21.04
C GLY A 156 -7.81 14.04 -21.62
N GLU A 157 -8.86 14.45 -20.91
CA GLU A 157 -9.74 15.52 -21.36
C GLU A 157 -9.07 16.90 -21.27
N VAL A 158 -8.22 17.09 -20.28
CA VAL A 158 -7.55 18.37 -20.05
C VAL A 158 -6.36 18.56 -20.98
N THR A 159 -5.73 17.49 -21.41
CA THR A 159 -4.54 17.58 -22.26
C THR A 159 -4.88 18.16 -23.62
N PRO A 160 -4.21 19.25 -24.04
CA PRO A 160 -4.44 19.83 -25.36
C PRO A 160 -4.07 18.88 -26.47
N ARG A 161 -4.75 19.00 -27.56
CA ARG A 161 -4.53 18.16 -28.72
C ARG A 161 -3.75 18.91 -29.78
#